data_bd593fef72a99726e264f08c042cd47e
#
_entry.id   bd593fef72a99726e264f08c042cd47e
#
_cell.length_a   1.000
_cell.length_b   1.000
_cell.length_c   1.000
_cell.angle_alpha   90.00
_cell.angle_beta   90.00
_cell.angle_gamma   90.00
#
_symmetry.space_group_name_H-M   'P 1'
#
loop_
_entity.id
_entity.type
_entity.pdbx_description
1 polymer ?
#
loop_
_entity_poly.entity_id
_entity_poly.type
_entity_poly.pdbx_seq_one_letter_code
_entity_poly.pdbx_strand_id
1 'polypeptide(L)'
;AKPDFVYICLAGVDQTTFLKQYKEFGLSFPLAGGVMDTIPFWAAGIDSLSGHWQSLWYHGLTTPQSVAFTKKFSGQFGYPPDNQAWGDYVAAKILCQAIAETKSTDSAKLIEYFEKGASFDILKARKGSFRKRDHQLLQEMYVVKVKDKAKVKDKWDICELVEAVPKASESLELIQ
;
A
#
# COMPACT_ATOMS: atom_id res chain seq x y z
N ALA A 1 20.50 -24.36 -6.54
CA ALA A 1 20.60 -23.61 -5.29
C ALA A 1 19.44 -24.03 -4.37
N LYS A 2 19.68 -23.99 -3.06
CA LYS A 2 18.64 -24.20 -2.04
C LYS A 2 18.54 -22.91 -1.23
N PRO A 3 17.74 -21.92 -1.67
CA PRO A 3 17.59 -20.67 -0.94
C PRO A 3 16.71 -20.88 0.30
N ASP A 4 16.90 -20.04 1.33
CA ASP A 4 16.03 -20.00 2.50
C ASP A 4 14.72 -19.29 2.15
N PHE A 5 14.76 -18.32 1.23
CA PHE A 5 13.61 -17.63 0.65
C PHE A 5 13.94 -17.05 -0.73
N VAL A 6 12.92 -16.70 -1.49
CA VAL A 6 13.03 -16.00 -2.77
C VAL A 6 12.39 -14.64 -2.67
N TYR A 7 13.16 -13.58 -2.91
CA TYR A 7 12.66 -12.21 -2.99
C TYR A 7 12.53 -11.81 -4.46
N ILE A 8 11.35 -11.38 -4.87
CA ILE A 8 11.08 -11.00 -6.26
C ILE A 8 10.84 -9.50 -6.40
N CYS A 9 11.39 -8.93 -7.47
CA CYS A 9 11.25 -7.51 -7.83
C CYS A 9 10.50 -7.38 -9.16
N LEU A 10 9.37 -8.09 -9.26
CA LEU A 10 8.47 -8.04 -10.40
C LEU A 10 7.20 -7.29 -10.01
N ALA A 11 6.51 -6.72 -10.98
CA ALA A 11 5.24 -6.04 -10.82
C ALA A 11 4.25 -6.42 -11.94
N GLY A 12 2.96 -6.13 -11.73
CA GLY A 12 1.91 -6.32 -12.73
C GLY A 12 1.76 -7.76 -13.20
N VAL A 13 1.64 -7.92 -14.51
CA VAL A 13 1.41 -9.22 -15.17
C VAL A 13 2.62 -10.16 -15.01
N ASP A 14 3.83 -9.63 -15.04
CA ASP A 14 5.05 -10.45 -14.88
C ASP A 14 5.11 -11.09 -13.50
N GLN A 15 4.74 -10.35 -12.47
CA GLN A 15 4.65 -10.84 -11.09
C GLN A 15 3.65 -12.00 -10.97
N THR A 16 2.44 -11.83 -11.50
CA THR A 16 1.41 -12.86 -11.42
C THR A 16 1.73 -14.07 -12.30
N THR A 17 2.36 -13.88 -13.45
CA THR A 17 2.84 -14.95 -14.32
C THR A 17 3.91 -15.77 -13.60
N PHE A 18 4.90 -15.10 -12.98
CA PHE A 18 5.90 -15.78 -12.18
C PHE A 18 5.26 -16.60 -11.04
N LEU A 19 4.32 -16.04 -10.31
CA LEU A 19 3.66 -16.74 -9.20
C LEU A 19 2.89 -17.99 -9.65
N LYS A 20 2.21 -17.92 -10.79
CA LYS A 20 1.54 -19.07 -11.40
C LYS A 20 2.53 -20.15 -11.76
N GLN A 21 3.58 -19.81 -12.51
CA GLN A 21 4.63 -20.76 -12.91
C GLN A 21 5.36 -21.33 -11.70
N TYR A 22 5.63 -20.52 -10.69
CA TYR A 22 6.26 -20.98 -9.45
C TYR A 22 5.47 -22.14 -8.80
N LYS A 23 4.14 -22.02 -8.77
CA LYS A 23 3.26 -23.09 -8.29
C LYS A 23 3.21 -24.30 -9.25
N GLU A 24 3.09 -24.06 -10.54
CA GLU A 24 3.05 -25.10 -11.56
C GLU A 24 4.32 -25.97 -11.54
N PHE A 25 5.48 -25.38 -11.28
CA PHE A 25 6.74 -26.10 -11.09
C PHE A 25 6.88 -26.78 -9.72
N GLY A 26 5.89 -26.69 -8.85
CA GLY A 26 5.91 -27.31 -7.52
C GLY A 26 6.95 -26.72 -6.57
N LEU A 27 7.37 -25.48 -6.78
CA LEU A 27 8.33 -24.81 -5.92
C LEU A 27 7.66 -24.38 -4.62
N SER A 28 8.34 -24.56 -3.48
CA SER A 28 7.81 -24.34 -2.14
C SER A 28 8.67 -23.44 -1.24
N PHE A 29 9.68 -22.79 -1.80
CA PHE A 29 10.48 -21.82 -1.03
C PHE A 29 9.61 -20.67 -0.56
N PRO A 30 9.82 -20.12 0.66
CA PRO A 30 9.11 -18.91 1.07
C PRO A 30 9.32 -17.77 0.08
N LEU A 31 8.24 -17.08 -0.28
CA LEU A 31 8.27 -15.96 -1.20
C LEU A 31 8.08 -14.64 -0.44
N ALA A 32 8.79 -13.63 -0.89
CA ALA A 32 8.57 -12.23 -0.53
C ALA A 32 8.78 -11.33 -1.76
N GLY A 33 8.22 -10.13 -1.73
CA GLY A 33 8.44 -9.18 -2.82
C GLY A 33 8.23 -7.73 -2.41
N GLY A 34 8.83 -6.84 -3.19
CA GLY A 34 8.89 -5.41 -2.93
C GLY A 34 7.58 -4.66 -3.18
N VAL A 35 6.64 -5.23 -3.93
CA VAL A 35 5.36 -4.59 -4.26
C VAL A 35 4.26 -5.64 -4.37
N MET A 36 3.12 -5.35 -3.73
CA MET A 36 1.87 -6.05 -4.04
C MET A 36 1.06 -5.20 -5.01
N ASP A 37 1.00 -5.62 -6.25
CA ASP A 37 0.08 -5.01 -7.22
C ASP A 37 -1.30 -5.65 -7.07
N THR A 38 -2.19 -4.95 -6.38
CA THR A 38 -3.45 -5.52 -5.88
C THR A 38 -4.39 -5.97 -6.99
N ILE A 39 -4.53 -5.19 -8.07
CA ILE A 39 -5.44 -5.52 -9.18
C ILE A 39 -5.02 -6.82 -9.90
N PRO A 40 -3.77 -6.99 -10.36
CA PRO A 40 -3.29 -8.26 -10.90
C PRO A 40 -3.42 -9.43 -9.91
N PHE A 41 -3.20 -9.19 -8.60
CA PHE A 41 -3.38 -10.25 -7.61
C PHE A 41 -4.83 -10.72 -7.52
N TRP A 42 -5.79 -9.81 -7.50
CA TRP A 42 -7.20 -10.17 -7.53
C TRP A 42 -7.58 -10.93 -8.81
N ALA A 43 -7.04 -10.52 -9.95
CA ALA A 43 -7.28 -11.19 -11.22
C ALA A 43 -6.65 -12.59 -11.29
N ALA A 44 -5.49 -12.79 -10.67
CA ALA A 44 -4.81 -14.09 -10.61
C ALA A 44 -5.56 -15.09 -9.71
N GLY A 45 -6.24 -14.59 -8.68
CA GLY A 45 -6.97 -15.39 -7.71
C GLY A 45 -6.07 -16.11 -6.69
N ILE A 46 -6.66 -16.42 -5.54
CA ILE A 46 -5.93 -16.96 -4.36
C ILE A 46 -5.15 -18.23 -4.65
N ASP A 47 -5.61 -19.07 -5.58
CA ASP A 47 -4.95 -20.33 -5.90
C ASP A 47 -3.57 -20.16 -6.55
N SER A 48 -3.31 -18.99 -7.13
CA SER A 48 -2.03 -18.68 -7.78
C SER A 48 -1.09 -17.85 -6.90
N LEU A 49 -1.54 -17.43 -5.74
CA LEU A 49 -0.82 -16.48 -4.90
C LEU A 49 -0.19 -17.15 -3.69
N SER A 50 0.89 -16.58 -3.19
CA SER A 50 1.56 -16.96 -1.95
C SER A 50 2.51 -15.84 -1.49
N GLY A 51 3.08 -15.98 -0.28
CA GLY A 51 4.17 -15.15 0.19
C GLY A 51 3.75 -13.92 1.00
N HIS A 52 4.78 -13.10 1.31
CA HIS A 52 4.69 -11.86 2.05
C HIS A 52 5.04 -10.69 1.12
N TRP A 53 4.25 -9.64 1.20
CA TRP A 53 4.34 -8.53 0.25
C TRP A 53 4.32 -7.20 0.98
N GLN A 54 5.04 -6.25 0.44
CA GLN A 54 4.99 -4.87 0.86
C GLN A 54 3.79 -4.17 0.20
N SER A 55 3.03 -3.42 0.98
CA SER A 55 1.93 -2.61 0.47
C SER A 55 1.95 -1.19 1.04
N LEU A 56 1.69 -0.22 0.19
CA LEU A 56 1.53 1.17 0.62
C LEU A 56 0.27 1.34 1.46
N TRP A 57 -0.81 0.67 1.09
CA TRP A 57 -2.09 0.73 1.75
C TRP A 57 -2.90 -0.54 1.45
N TYR A 58 -3.84 -0.88 2.30
CA TYR A 58 -4.67 -2.07 2.14
C TYR A 58 -6.10 -1.79 2.61
N HIS A 59 -7.09 -2.17 1.82
CA HIS A 59 -8.51 -1.91 2.10
C HIS A 59 -9.03 -2.54 3.41
N GLY A 60 -8.33 -3.52 3.96
CA GLY A 60 -8.62 -4.16 5.25
C GLY A 60 -8.09 -3.40 6.46
N LEU A 61 -7.50 -2.20 6.30
CA LEU A 61 -7.11 -1.36 7.43
C LEU A 61 -8.32 -0.89 8.24
N THR A 62 -8.17 -0.89 9.57
CA THR A 62 -9.26 -0.65 10.52
C THR A 62 -9.33 0.76 11.10
N THR A 63 -8.49 1.69 10.63
CA THR A 63 -8.62 3.09 11.05
C THR A 63 -9.98 3.64 10.57
N PRO A 64 -10.64 4.50 11.35
CA PRO A 64 -11.95 5.05 10.98
C PRO A 64 -11.95 5.67 9.57
N GLN A 65 -10.87 6.37 9.22
CA GLN A 65 -10.71 7.03 7.92
C GLN A 65 -10.58 6.02 6.77
N SER A 66 -9.78 4.95 6.96
CA SER A 66 -9.67 3.86 5.98
C SER A 66 -11.00 3.15 5.77
N VAL A 67 -11.70 2.83 6.86
CA VAL A 67 -13.01 2.18 6.80
C VAL A 67 -14.03 3.05 6.04
N ALA A 68 -14.08 4.34 6.35
CA ALA A 68 -15.00 5.28 5.68
C ALA A 68 -14.68 5.39 4.18
N PHE A 69 -13.39 5.50 3.81
CA PHE A 69 -12.96 5.56 2.42
C PHE A 69 -13.31 4.28 1.68
N THR A 70 -12.95 3.11 2.22
CA THR A 70 -13.25 1.81 1.64
C THR A 70 -14.75 1.64 1.41
N LYS A 71 -15.57 1.97 2.40
CA LYS A 71 -17.03 1.89 2.29
C LYS A 71 -17.59 2.77 1.17
N LYS A 72 -17.14 4.04 1.12
CA LYS A 72 -17.60 4.99 0.10
C LYS A 72 -17.18 4.56 -1.30
N PHE A 73 -15.91 4.18 -1.47
CA PHE A 73 -15.37 3.72 -2.75
C PHE A 73 -16.10 2.45 -3.23
N SER A 74 -16.22 1.45 -2.36
CA SER A 74 -16.89 0.19 -2.72
C SER A 74 -18.37 0.38 -3.05
N GLY A 75 -19.04 1.30 -2.36
CA GLY A 75 -20.43 1.66 -2.67
C GLY A 75 -20.60 2.31 -4.03
N GLN A 76 -19.59 3.00 -4.53
CA GLN A 76 -19.63 3.67 -5.84
C GLN A 76 -19.18 2.75 -6.99
N PHE A 77 -18.16 1.92 -6.76
CA PHE A 77 -17.48 1.18 -7.82
C PHE A 77 -17.75 -0.35 -7.78
N GLY A 78 -18.34 -0.87 -6.71
CA GLY A 78 -18.68 -2.28 -6.58
C GLY A 78 -17.50 -3.19 -6.20
N TYR A 79 -16.33 -2.63 -5.90
CA TYR A 79 -15.12 -3.34 -5.43
C TYR A 79 -14.33 -2.44 -4.46
N PRO A 80 -13.48 -3.01 -3.59
CA PRO A 80 -12.70 -2.20 -2.66
C PRO A 80 -11.59 -1.41 -3.39
N PRO A 81 -11.16 -0.26 -2.83
CA PRO A 81 -10.03 0.47 -3.38
C PRO A 81 -8.74 -0.34 -3.25
N ASP A 82 -7.89 -0.22 -4.23
CA ASP A 82 -6.51 -0.69 -4.20
C ASP A 82 -5.56 0.39 -3.65
N ASN A 83 -4.27 0.09 -3.64
CA ASN A 83 -3.25 1.03 -3.16
C ASN A 83 -3.07 2.23 -4.10
N GLN A 84 -3.31 2.09 -5.40
CA GLN A 84 -3.28 3.19 -6.37
C GLN A 84 -4.45 4.14 -6.16
N ALA A 85 -5.69 3.62 -6.06
CA ALA A 85 -6.88 4.43 -5.78
C ALA A 85 -6.77 5.19 -4.45
N TRP A 86 -6.16 4.57 -3.42
CA TRP A 86 -5.81 5.25 -2.18
C TRP A 86 -4.80 6.37 -2.45
N GLY A 87 -3.74 6.10 -3.21
CA GLY A 87 -2.68 7.06 -3.51
C GLY A 87 -3.20 8.30 -4.20
N ASP A 88 -4.00 8.14 -5.25
CA ASP A 88 -4.60 9.24 -6.00
C ASP A 88 -5.57 10.08 -5.14
N TYR A 89 -6.40 9.40 -4.34
CA TYR A 89 -7.31 10.09 -3.42
C TYR A 89 -6.54 10.92 -2.37
N VAL A 90 -5.51 10.35 -1.77
CA VAL A 90 -4.67 11.03 -0.77
C VAL A 90 -3.88 12.17 -1.39
N ALA A 91 -3.31 12.00 -2.58
CA ALA A 91 -2.60 13.05 -3.30
C ALA A 91 -3.51 14.25 -3.58
N ALA A 92 -4.71 14.01 -4.09
CA ALA A 92 -5.71 15.07 -4.31
C ALA A 92 -6.10 15.76 -3.00
N LYS A 93 -6.32 15.00 -1.92
CA LYS A 93 -6.66 15.53 -0.59
C LYS A 93 -5.54 16.42 -0.03
N ILE A 94 -4.28 15.98 -0.13
CA ILE A 94 -3.11 16.74 0.30
C ILE A 94 -3.00 18.05 -0.49
N LEU A 95 -3.15 17.98 -1.81
CA LEU A 95 -3.09 19.17 -2.67
C LEU A 95 -4.21 20.15 -2.35
N CYS A 96 -5.43 19.69 -2.19
CA CYS A 96 -6.56 20.55 -1.80
C CYS A 96 -6.33 21.22 -0.45
N GLN A 97 -5.80 20.49 0.54
CA GLN A 97 -5.45 21.07 1.83
C GLN A 97 -4.36 22.14 1.68
N ALA A 98 -3.29 21.87 0.94
CA ALA A 98 -2.20 22.80 0.71
C ALA A 98 -2.68 24.08 0.04
N ILE A 99 -3.52 24.00 -1.00
CA ILE A 99 -4.12 25.14 -1.68
C ILE A 99 -5.01 25.96 -0.72
N ALA A 100 -5.81 25.29 0.09
CA ALA A 100 -6.69 25.96 1.05
C ALA A 100 -5.91 26.73 2.13
N GLU A 101 -4.82 26.13 2.63
CA GLU A 101 -3.97 26.72 3.67
C GLU A 101 -3.10 27.87 3.13
N THR A 102 -2.50 27.69 1.96
CA THR A 102 -1.64 28.69 1.32
C THR A 102 -2.43 29.76 0.55
N LYS A 103 -3.70 29.50 0.26
CA LYS A 103 -4.54 30.30 -0.64
C LYS A 103 -3.87 30.56 -1.98
N SER A 104 -3.14 29.59 -2.50
CA SER A 104 -2.34 29.71 -3.71
C SER A 104 -2.26 28.38 -4.46
N THR A 105 -2.17 28.46 -5.78
CA THR A 105 -1.84 27.32 -6.67
C THR A 105 -0.41 27.45 -7.22
N ASP A 106 0.36 28.43 -6.75
CA ASP A 106 1.76 28.61 -7.12
C ASP A 106 2.63 27.48 -6.56
N SER A 107 3.37 26.81 -7.42
CA SER A 107 4.15 25.62 -7.07
C SER A 107 5.22 25.92 -6.00
N ALA A 108 5.87 27.08 -6.05
CA ALA A 108 6.90 27.43 -5.07
C ALA A 108 6.30 27.59 -3.66
N LYS A 109 5.13 28.21 -3.55
CA LYS A 109 4.42 28.35 -2.28
C LYS A 109 3.93 27.02 -1.72
N LEU A 110 3.47 26.11 -2.60
CA LEU A 110 3.05 24.78 -2.19
C LEU A 110 4.24 23.95 -1.70
N ILE A 111 5.38 23.99 -2.40
CA ILE A 111 6.62 23.32 -1.99
C ILE A 111 7.08 23.86 -0.64
N GLU A 112 7.13 25.18 -0.46
CA GLU A 112 7.49 25.80 0.81
C GLU A 112 6.57 25.34 1.97
N TYR A 113 5.26 25.21 1.72
CA TYR A 113 4.31 24.71 2.70
C TYR A 113 4.60 23.26 3.09
N PHE A 114 4.90 22.39 2.13
CA PHE A 114 5.27 21.01 2.41
C PHE A 114 6.59 20.91 3.19
N GLU A 115 7.60 21.70 2.83
CA GLU A 115 8.91 21.73 3.49
C GLU A 115 8.88 22.26 4.92
N LYS A 116 7.86 23.03 5.30
CA LYS A 116 7.66 23.53 6.68
C LYS A 116 7.12 22.45 7.63
N GLY A 117 6.96 21.22 7.18
CA GLY A 117 6.52 20.11 8.01
C GLY A 117 5.01 20.02 8.18
N ALA A 118 4.24 20.50 7.21
CA ALA A 118 2.80 20.28 7.17
C ALA A 118 2.47 18.79 7.26
N SER A 119 1.47 18.43 8.06
CA SER A 119 1.07 17.04 8.26
C SER A 119 -0.34 16.77 7.73
N PHE A 120 -0.53 15.59 7.15
CA PHE A 120 -1.72 15.24 6.39
C PHE A 120 -2.35 13.95 6.90
N ASP A 121 -3.67 13.92 6.98
CA ASP A 121 -4.40 12.67 7.15
C ASP A 121 -4.37 11.89 5.83
N ILE A 122 -3.59 10.83 5.83
CA ILE A 122 -3.37 9.92 4.70
C ILE A 122 -4.14 8.61 4.85
N LEU A 123 -5.21 8.61 5.65
CA LEU A 123 -6.08 7.46 5.93
C LEU A 123 -5.36 6.29 6.63
N LYS A 124 -4.25 6.57 7.31
CA LYS A 124 -3.48 5.60 8.08
C LYS A 124 -3.53 5.92 9.57
N ALA A 125 -2.92 5.08 10.41
CA ALA A 125 -2.87 5.34 11.85
C ALA A 125 -2.08 6.60 12.18
N ARG A 126 -1.02 6.86 11.44
CA ARG A 126 -0.19 8.07 11.57
C ARG A 126 -0.39 9.01 10.39
N LYS A 127 -0.32 10.31 10.67
CA LYS A 127 -0.29 11.34 9.63
C LYS A 127 1.00 11.25 8.84
N GLY A 128 0.94 11.59 7.55
CA GLY A 128 2.11 11.74 6.69
C GLY A 128 2.62 13.18 6.69
N SER A 129 3.89 13.36 6.38
CA SER A 129 4.53 14.66 6.12
C SER A 129 5.62 14.51 5.08
N PHE A 130 5.97 15.59 4.39
CA PHE A 130 7.06 15.54 3.41
C PHE A 130 8.39 15.89 4.06
N ARG A 131 9.41 15.08 3.75
CA ARG A 131 10.77 15.35 4.18
C ARG A 131 11.40 16.40 3.26
N LYS A 132 11.93 17.47 3.86
CA LYS A 132 12.42 18.63 3.12
C LYS A 132 13.52 18.33 2.11
N ARG A 133 14.48 17.44 2.46
CA ARG A 133 15.69 17.21 1.65
C ARG A 133 15.43 16.55 0.28
N ASP A 134 14.36 15.78 0.15
CA ASP A 134 14.08 14.95 -1.02
C ASP A 134 12.59 14.83 -1.35
N HIS A 135 11.76 15.56 -0.63
CA HIS A 135 10.29 15.59 -0.76
C HIS A 135 9.62 14.20 -0.63
N GLN A 136 10.30 13.25 0.03
CA GLN A 136 9.71 11.94 0.31
C GLN A 136 8.55 12.07 1.30
N LEU A 137 7.40 11.51 0.96
CA LEU A 137 6.29 11.36 1.91
C LEU A 137 6.67 10.34 2.98
N LEU A 138 6.90 10.80 4.20
CA LEU A 138 7.13 9.96 5.37
C LEU A 138 5.80 9.37 5.83
N GLN A 139 5.73 8.05 5.83
CA GLN A 139 4.52 7.31 6.16
C GLN A 139 4.85 5.90 6.63
N GLU A 140 3.94 5.27 7.35
CA GLU A 140 4.02 3.84 7.57
C GLU A 140 3.63 3.08 6.31
N MET A 141 4.25 1.94 6.11
CA MET A 141 3.92 0.96 5.08
C MET A 141 3.47 -0.34 5.77
N TYR A 142 3.01 -1.29 5.01
CA TYR A 142 2.46 -2.52 5.56
C TYR A 142 3.12 -3.74 4.94
N VAL A 143 3.38 -4.74 5.78
CA VAL A 143 3.66 -6.10 5.35
C VAL A 143 2.34 -6.84 5.38
N VAL A 144 1.95 -7.39 4.26
CA VAL A 144 0.77 -8.24 4.10
C VAL A 144 1.19 -9.65 3.70
N LYS A 145 0.42 -10.63 4.12
CA LYS A 145 0.61 -12.03 3.76
C LYS A 145 -0.60 -12.53 2.98
N VAL A 146 -0.36 -13.31 1.94
CA VAL A 146 -1.44 -14.00 1.24
C VAL A 146 -2.10 -15.00 2.18
N LYS A 147 -3.44 -14.95 2.28
CA LYS A 147 -4.23 -15.82 3.16
C LYS A 147 -4.24 -17.26 2.67
N ASP A 148 -4.43 -18.16 3.62
CA ASP A 148 -4.87 -19.51 3.28
C ASP A 148 -6.25 -19.47 2.62
N LYS A 149 -6.45 -20.24 1.56
CA LYS A 149 -7.72 -20.25 0.80
C LYS A 149 -8.96 -20.43 1.67
N ALA A 150 -8.86 -21.26 2.71
CA ALA A 150 -9.97 -21.51 3.64
C ALA A 150 -10.38 -20.28 4.48
N LYS A 151 -9.53 -19.25 4.56
CA LYS A 151 -9.78 -18.01 5.32
C LYS A 151 -10.28 -16.85 4.46
N VAL A 152 -10.32 -17.02 3.14
CA VAL A 152 -10.76 -16.00 2.18
C VAL A 152 -12.27 -15.88 2.21
N LYS A 153 -12.79 -14.68 2.44
CA LYS A 153 -14.24 -14.40 2.52
C LYS A 153 -14.86 -14.08 1.16
N ASP A 154 -14.11 -13.42 0.32
CA ASP A 154 -14.49 -13.05 -1.05
C ASP A 154 -13.25 -12.89 -1.93
N LYS A 155 -13.44 -12.65 -3.22
CA LYS A 155 -12.36 -12.56 -4.21
C LYS A 155 -11.37 -11.39 -3.98
N TRP A 156 -11.71 -10.46 -3.10
CA TRP A 156 -10.87 -9.29 -2.77
C TRP A 156 -10.09 -9.49 -1.48
N ASP A 157 -10.57 -10.38 -0.59
CA ASP A 157 -10.02 -10.64 0.75
C ASP A 157 -8.84 -11.62 0.72
N ILE A 158 -7.88 -11.38 -0.16
CA ILE A 158 -6.77 -12.31 -0.44
C ILE A 158 -5.58 -12.18 0.51
N CYS A 159 -5.50 -11.10 1.28
CA CYS A 159 -4.37 -10.82 2.17
C CYS A 159 -4.81 -10.54 3.60
N GLU A 160 -3.90 -10.78 4.53
CA GLU A 160 -3.99 -10.34 5.93
C GLU A 160 -2.82 -9.41 6.26
N LEU A 161 -3.09 -8.41 7.10
CA LEU A 161 -2.07 -7.49 7.60
C LEU A 161 -1.20 -8.25 8.62
N VAL A 162 0.13 -8.22 8.41
CA VAL A 162 1.10 -8.79 9.34
C VAL A 162 1.59 -7.70 10.29
N GLU A 163 2.09 -6.60 9.76
CA GLU A 163 2.61 -5.48 10.56
C GLU A 163 2.64 -4.17 9.78
N ALA A 164 2.73 -3.07 10.50
CA ALA A 164 3.08 -1.75 9.95
C ALA A 164 4.57 -1.48 10.17
N VAL A 165 5.23 -0.91 9.16
CA VAL A 165 6.66 -0.57 9.19
C VAL A 165 6.83 0.91 8.76
N PRO A 166 7.52 1.73 9.52
CA PRO A 166 8.05 1.47 10.87
C PRO A 166 6.94 1.27 11.91
N LYS A 167 7.27 0.56 13.00
CA LYS A 167 6.33 0.33 14.11
C LYS A 167 5.84 1.65 14.71
N ALA A 168 4.71 1.63 15.38
CA ALA A 168 4.11 2.84 15.97
C ALA A 168 5.04 3.62 16.94
N SER A 169 5.94 2.91 17.61
CA SER A 169 6.96 3.50 18.52
C SER A 169 8.22 4.01 17.82
N GLU A 170 8.36 3.77 16.52
CA GLU A 170 9.55 4.13 15.75
C GLU A 170 9.30 5.42 14.95
N SER A 171 10.39 6.13 14.60
CA SER A 171 10.32 7.28 13.70
C SER A 171 9.83 6.87 12.31
N LEU A 172 9.04 7.73 11.65
CA LEU A 172 8.75 7.58 10.22
C LEU A 172 10.01 7.84 9.36
N GLU A 173 10.97 8.55 9.89
CA GLU A 173 12.25 8.83 9.23
C GLU A 173 13.28 7.76 9.62
N LEU A 174 13.29 6.64 8.93
CA LEU A 174 14.22 5.53 9.18
C LEU A 174 15.60 5.75 8.54
N ILE A 175 15.69 6.59 7.52
CA ILE A 175 16.95 6.88 6.80
C ILE A 175 17.36 8.30 7.09
N GLN A 176 18.48 8.44 7.77
CA GLN A 176 19.14 9.73 8.04
C GLN A 176 20.00 10.20 6.88
#